data_fc6ce0c2fe58fedd80dcc65b4646d6d1
#
_entry.id   fc6ce0c2fe58fedd80dcc65b4646d6d1
#
_cell.length_a   1.000
_cell.length_b   1.000
_cell.length_c   1.000
_cell.angle_alpha   90.00
_cell.angle_beta   90.00
_cell.angle_gamma   90.00
#
_symmetry.space_group_name_H-M   'P 1'
#
loop_
_entity.id
_entity.type
_entity.pdbx_description
1 polymer ?
#
loop_
_entity_poly.entity_id
_entity_poly.type
_entity_poly.pdbx_seq_one_letter_code
_entity_poly.pdbx_strand_id
1 'polypeptide(L)'
;MAETFPAYLVEKTEDGQALNRVQLSDSDLMDGNVTVAVEWSTLNYKDGLALTGASPVVRKFPLVPGIDFAGTVESSDDPRYRAGDKVVLNGWGVGEGHSGGYAGKARVNGDWLVPLPEGLSTRQAMAVGTAGYTAMLCVMALQDHGIKPED
;
A
#
# COMPACT_ATOMS: atom_id res chain seq x y z
N MET A 1 8.82 19.29 18.55
CA MET A 1 8.14 17.99 18.74
C MET A 1 8.22 17.29 17.39
N ALA A 2 8.54 15.99 17.33
CA ALA A 2 8.51 15.26 16.07
C ALA A 2 7.08 15.25 15.53
N GLU A 3 6.93 15.44 14.23
CA GLU A 3 5.63 15.33 13.55
C GLU A 3 5.16 13.88 13.61
N THR A 4 3.91 13.65 14.01
CA THR A 4 3.33 12.31 14.11
C THR A 4 2.15 12.18 13.15
N PHE A 5 1.87 10.95 12.72
CA PHE A 5 0.76 10.62 11.84
C PHE A 5 -0.01 9.40 12.35
N PRO A 6 -1.32 9.31 12.10
CA PRO A 6 -2.13 8.18 12.50
C PRO A 6 -1.78 6.94 11.68
N ALA A 7 -1.85 5.77 12.33
CA ALA A 7 -1.68 4.47 11.67
C ALA A 7 -2.53 3.40 12.37
N TYR A 8 -2.85 2.34 11.62
CA TYR A 8 -3.24 1.06 12.19
C TYR A 8 -2.00 0.17 12.28
N LEU A 9 -1.77 -0.42 13.43
CA LEU A 9 -0.61 -1.28 13.71
C LEU A 9 -1.07 -2.66 14.14
N VAL A 10 -0.57 -3.69 13.50
CA VAL A 10 -0.76 -5.08 13.90
C VAL A 10 0.45 -5.50 14.73
N GLU A 11 0.20 -5.95 15.93
CA GLU A 11 1.20 -6.36 16.90
C GLU A 11 1.00 -7.84 17.27
N LYS A 12 2.10 -8.55 17.54
CA LYS A 12 2.03 -9.93 18.01
C LYS A 12 1.66 -9.96 19.49
N THR A 13 0.73 -10.84 19.87
CA THR A 13 0.33 -11.11 21.24
C THR A 13 0.55 -12.58 21.60
N GLU A 14 0.36 -12.94 22.87
CA GLU A 14 0.42 -14.34 23.33
C GLU A 14 -0.67 -15.20 22.66
N ASP A 15 -1.87 -14.62 22.45
CA ASP A 15 -3.02 -15.30 21.86
C ASP A 15 -3.13 -15.13 20.31
N GLY A 16 -2.09 -14.55 19.65
CA GLY A 16 -2.10 -14.34 18.20
C GLY A 16 -1.63 -12.95 17.80
N GLN A 17 -2.57 -12.04 17.50
CA GLN A 17 -2.26 -10.65 17.13
C GLN A 17 -3.34 -9.68 17.60
N ALA A 18 -2.97 -8.40 17.75
CA ALA A 18 -3.87 -7.29 18.05
C ALA A 18 -3.73 -6.18 16.98
N LEU A 19 -4.85 -5.54 16.65
CA LEU A 19 -4.90 -4.36 15.80
C LEU A 19 -5.15 -3.13 16.67
N ASN A 20 -4.23 -2.18 16.63
CA ASN A 20 -4.29 -0.94 17.40
C ASN A 20 -4.24 0.28 16.47
N ARG A 21 -4.99 1.33 16.84
CA ARG A 21 -4.81 2.66 16.24
C ARG A 21 -3.77 3.42 17.05
N VAL A 22 -2.70 3.83 16.39
CA VAL A 22 -1.53 4.45 17.02
C VAL A 22 -1.15 5.77 16.34
N GLN A 23 -0.25 6.53 16.99
CA GLN A 23 0.48 7.63 16.37
C GLN A 23 1.91 7.16 16.14
N LEU A 24 2.37 7.24 14.90
CA LEU A 24 3.73 6.94 14.49
C LEU A 24 4.46 8.23 14.10
N SER A 25 5.77 8.16 13.99
CA SER A 25 6.66 9.22 13.53
C SER A 25 7.57 8.71 12.41
N ASP A 26 8.33 9.59 11.79
CA ASP A 26 9.25 9.21 10.71
C ASP A 26 10.33 8.20 11.15
N SER A 27 10.63 8.12 12.45
CA SER A 27 11.56 7.12 13.01
C SER A 27 10.98 5.69 13.06
N ASP A 28 9.66 5.56 12.96
CA ASP A 28 8.96 4.27 13.00
C ASP A 28 8.76 3.70 11.59
N LEU A 29 9.06 4.49 10.55
CA LEU A 29 8.98 4.05 9.16
C LEU A 29 10.07 3.00 8.87
N MET A 30 9.71 1.98 8.13
CA MET A 30 10.65 0.96 7.66
C MET A 30 11.62 1.52 6.61
N ASP A 31 12.67 0.75 6.30
CA ASP A 31 13.66 1.12 5.30
C ASP A 31 13.02 1.31 3.91
N GLY A 32 13.52 2.31 3.20
CA GLY A 32 13.10 2.68 1.86
C GLY A 32 13.75 3.98 1.44
N ASN A 33 13.70 4.28 0.16
CA ASN A 33 14.32 5.48 -0.42
C ASN A 33 13.31 6.53 -0.91
N VAL A 34 11.99 6.27 -0.75
CA VAL A 34 10.93 7.22 -1.04
C VAL A 34 9.91 7.25 0.10
N THR A 35 9.67 8.43 0.65
CA THR A 35 8.62 8.67 1.66
C THR A 35 7.42 9.31 1.01
N VAL A 36 6.24 8.73 1.23
CA VAL A 36 4.97 9.13 0.62
C VAL A 36 3.97 9.52 1.72
N ALA A 37 3.37 10.70 1.61
CA ALA A 37 2.16 11.05 2.34
C ALA A 37 1.00 10.29 1.70
N VAL A 38 0.47 9.32 2.43
CA VAL A 38 -0.63 8.47 1.95
C VAL A 38 -1.94 9.24 1.99
N GLU A 39 -2.60 9.35 0.85
CA GLU A 39 -3.88 10.05 0.72
C GLU A 39 -5.06 9.09 0.71
N TRP A 40 -4.90 7.95 0.04
CA TRP A 40 -5.91 6.92 -0.11
C TRP A 40 -5.29 5.54 -0.11
N SER A 41 -6.00 4.59 0.44
CA SER A 41 -5.74 3.15 0.36
C SER A 41 -7.07 2.43 0.09
N THR A 42 -7.02 1.11 -0.12
CA THR A 42 -8.21 0.29 -0.35
C THR A 42 -8.36 -0.78 0.73
N LEU A 43 -9.47 -1.49 0.72
CA LEU A 43 -9.66 -2.67 1.56
C LEU A 43 -9.80 -3.89 0.63
N ASN A 44 -8.79 -4.73 0.63
CA ASN A 44 -8.76 -5.99 -0.10
C ASN A 44 -9.07 -7.17 0.84
N TYR A 45 -9.45 -8.32 0.29
CA TYR A 45 -9.65 -9.55 1.08
C TYR A 45 -8.42 -9.90 1.92
N LYS A 46 -7.22 -9.75 1.35
CA LYS A 46 -5.96 -9.96 2.04
C LYS A 46 -5.78 -9.02 3.24
N ASP A 47 -6.18 -7.76 3.13
CA ASP A 47 -6.15 -6.83 4.25
C ASP A 47 -7.08 -7.27 5.38
N GLY A 48 -8.26 -7.76 5.04
CA GLY A 48 -9.18 -8.34 6.02
C GLY A 48 -8.56 -9.51 6.80
N LEU A 49 -7.84 -10.39 6.11
CA LEU A 49 -7.09 -11.48 6.74
C LEU A 49 -5.96 -10.96 7.63
N ALA A 50 -5.22 -9.95 7.17
CA ALA A 50 -4.14 -9.32 7.93
C ALA A 50 -4.64 -8.62 9.19
N LEU A 51 -5.78 -7.92 9.11
CA LEU A 51 -6.38 -7.20 10.24
C LEU A 51 -6.95 -8.13 11.30
N THR A 52 -7.56 -9.24 10.89
CA THR A 52 -8.25 -10.18 11.80
C THR A 52 -7.36 -11.30 12.32
N GLY A 53 -6.20 -11.54 11.68
CA GLY A 53 -5.36 -12.69 11.99
C GLY A 53 -5.95 -14.04 11.55
N ALA A 54 -7.02 -14.04 10.74
CA ALA A 54 -7.67 -15.26 10.26
C ALA A 54 -6.78 -16.11 9.33
N SER A 55 -5.69 -15.54 8.83
CA SER A 55 -4.63 -16.23 8.09
C SER A 55 -3.29 -15.52 8.32
N PRO A 56 -2.14 -16.22 8.27
CA PRO A 56 -0.82 -15.67 8.54
C PRO A 56 -0.31 -14.77 7.37
N VAL A 57 -1.03 -13.69 7.09
CA VAL A 57 -0.64 -12.69 6.08
C VAL A 57 0.52 -11.84 6.59
N VAL A 58 0.43 -11.35 7.82
CA VAL A 58 1.49 -10.54 8.44
C VAL A 58 2.66 -11.44 8.81
N ARG A 59 3.82 -11.17 8.18
CA ARG A 59 5.04 -11.98 8.33
C ARG A 59 6.07 -11.36 9.27
N LYS A 60 5.89 -10.08 9.62
CA LYS A 60 6.79 -9.31 10.47
C LYS A 60 5.96 -8.45 11.42
N PHE A 61 6.30 -8.43 12.69
CA PHE A 61 5.60 -7.67 13.72
C PHE A 61 6.56 -6.72 14.43
N PRO A 62 6.14 -5.53 14.85
CA PRO A 62 4.86 -4.91 14.48
C PRO A 62 4.81 -4.47 13.00
N LEU A 63 3.62 -4.33 12.42
CA LEU A 63 3.47 -3.95 11.01
C LEU A 63 2.23 -3.08 10.78
N VAL A 64 2.35 -2.09 9.92
CA VAL A 64 1.21 -1.35 9.35
C VAL A 64 0.65 -2.18 8.18
N PRO A 65 -0.63 -2.60 8.20
CA PRO A 65 -1.26 -3.32 7.10
C PRO A 65 -1.62 -2.40 5.92
N GLY A 66 -2.30 -2.95 4.91
CA GLY A 66 -2.72 -2.24 3.70
C GLY A 66 -1.79 -2.52 2.51
N ILE A 67 -2.25 -3.36 1.55
CA ILE A 67 -1.42 -3.87 0.46
C ILE A 67 -1.28 -2.91 -0.72
N ASP A 68 -1.97 -1.80 -0.70
CA ASP A 68 -1.91 -0.75 -1.73
C ASP A 68 -2.17 0.64 -1.15
N PHE A 69 -1.69 1.64 -1.83
CA PHE A 69 -1.97 3.04 -1.53
C PHE A 69 -1.67 3.96 -2.71
N ALA A 70 -2.20 5.17 -2.65
CA ALA A 70 -1.81 6.29 -3.49
C ALA A 70 -1.60 7.53 -2.64
N GLY A 71 -0.67 8.38 -3.04
CA GLY A 71 -0.34 9.58 -2.29
C GLY A 71 0.65 10.49 -3.00
N THR A 72 1.22 11.41 -2.23
CA THR A 72 2.20 12.38 -2.69
C THR A 72 3.56 12.08 -2.08
N VAL A 73 4.60 12.08 -2.88
CA VAL A 73 5.99 11.97 -2.42
C VAL A 73 6.32 13.18 -1.54
N GLU A 74 6.75 12.95 -0.31
CA GLU A 74 7.27 13.99 0.60
C GLU A 74 8.77 14.18 0.42
N SER A 75 9.52 13.07 0.33
CA SER A 75 10.96 13.08 0.11
C SER A 75 11.40 11.83 -0.65
N SER A 76 12.50 11.93 -1.40
CA SER A 76 13.04 10.83 -2.18
C SER A 76 14.56 10.93 -2.31
N ASP A 77 15.24 9.80 -2.13
CA ASP A 77 16.62 9.57 -2.54
C ASP A 77 16.68 8.86 -3.92
N ASP A 78 15.53 8.50 -4.50
CA ASP A 78 15.44 7.91 -5.83
C ASP A 78 15.29 9.04 -6.87
N PRO A 79 16.20 9.15 -7.85
CA PRO A 79 16.19 10.25 -8.83
C PRO A 79 14.97 10.27 -9.75
N ARG A 80 14.19 9.19 -9.79
CA ARG A 80 12.94 9.09 -10.57
C ARG A 80 11.79 9.85 -9.94
N TYR A 81 11.85 10.14 -8.64
CA TYR A 81 10.78 10.76 -7.87
C TYR A 81 11.27 11.99 -7.12
N ARG A 82 10.43 12.98 -6.98
CA ARG A 82 10.69 14.20 -6.21
C ARG A 82 9.47 14.59 -5.39
N ALA A 83 9.67 15.39 -4.36
CA ALA A 83 8.60 15.94 -3.53
C ALA A 83 7.51 16.60 -4.41
N GLY A 84 6.26 16.26 -4.16
CA GLY A 84 5.10 16.71 -4.91
C GLY A 84 4.60 15.73 -5.99
N ASP A 85 5.40 14.75 -6.40
CA ASP A 85 4.97 13.74 -7.37
C ASP A 85 3.85 12.87 -6.78
N LYS A 86 2.84 12.58 -7.60
CA LYS A 86 1.77 11.65 -7.24
C LYS A 86 2.14 10.24 -7.67
N VAL A 87 1.95 9.28 -6.76
CA VAL A 87 2.35 7.88 -6.94
C VAL A 87 1.30 6.90 -6.48
N VAL A 88 1.38 5.70 -7.03
CA VAL A 88 0.56 4.53 -6.68
C VAL A 88 1.47 3.36 -6.36
N LEU A 89 1.09 2.56 -5.38
CA LEU A 89 1.72 1.29 -5.07
C LEU A 89 0.67 0.21 -4.93
N ASN A 90 0.87 -0.92 -5.62
CA ASN A 90 0.05 -2.12 -5.51
C ASN A 90 0.94 -3.35 -5.29
N GLY A 91 0.75 -4.06 -4.18
CA GLY A 91 1.45 -5.32 -3.91
C GLY A 91 2.85 -5.16 -3.32
N TRP A 92 3.86 -5.80 -3.91
CA TRP A 92 5.28 -5.79 -3.49
C TRP A 92 5.53 -6.25 -2.05
N GLY A 93 4.54 -6.91 -1.40
CA GLY A 93 4.64 -7.38 -0.02
C GLY A 93 4.45 -6.29 1.03
N VAL A 94 3.97 -5.09 0.65
CA VAL A 94 3.51 -4.10 1.65
C VAL A 94 2.24 -4.61 2.33
N GLY A 95 2.10 -4.34 3.62
CA GLY A 95 1.05 -4.91 4.45
C GLY A 95 1.26 -6.38 4.83
N GLU A 96 2.40 -7.00 4.43
CA GLU A 96 2.75 -8.39 4.73
C GLU A 96 4.10 -8.50 5.46
N GLY A 97 5.17 -8.10 4.83
CA GLY A 97 6.55 -8.12 5.33
C GLY A 97 7.18 -6.72 5.40
N HIS A 98 6.55 -5.75 4.79
CA HIS A 98 6.86 -4.33 4.83
C HIS A 98 5.61 -3.53 5.18
N SER A 99 5.73 -2.45 5.95
CA SER A 99 4.61 -1.58 6.34
C SER A 99 3.90 -1.01 5.11
N GLY A 100 2.57 -1.01 5.15
CA GLY A 100 1.69 -0.69 4.04
C GLY A 100 0.91 0.62 4.19
N GLY A 101 -0.23 0.69 3.50
CA GLY A 101 -0.98 1.92 3.26
C GLY A 101 -1.95 2.37 4.36
N TYR A 102 -2.09 1.63 5.46
CA TYR A 102 -3.02 2.03 6.54
C TYR A 102 -2.36 2.96 7.56
N ALA A 103 -1.62 3.93 7.08
CA ALA A 103 -1.01 5.01 7.84
C ALA A 103 -1.03 6.32 7.06
N GLY A 104 -0.81 7.43 7.73
CA GLY A 104 -0.67 8.75 7.09
C GLY A 104 0.60 8.88 6.24
N LYS A 105 1.63 8.07 6.52
CA LYS A 105 2.86 8.00 5.72
C LYS A 105 3.33 6.57 5.51
N ALA A 106 4.00 6.33 4.39
CA ALA A 106 4.72 5.10 4.10
C ALA A 106 6.11 5.43 3.53
N ARG A 107 7.13 4.66 3.92
CA ARG A 107 8.45 4.71 3.28
C ARG A 107 8.70 3.38 2.60
N VAL A 108 9.03 3.44 1.30
CA VAL A 108 9.10 2.27 0.43
C VAL A 108 10.28 2.37 -0.54
N ASN A 109 10.59 1.26 -1.20
CA ASN A 109 11.50 1.27 -2.33
C ASN A 109 10.82 1.93 -3.54
N GLY A 110 11.49 2.89 -4.18
CA GLY A 110 11.00 3.56 -5.39
C GLY A 110 10.70 2.62 -6.56
N ASP A 111 11.34 1.43 -6.61
CA ASP A 111 11.03 0.41 -7.62
C ASP A 111 9.62 -0.17 -7.50
N TRP A 112 8.96 0.00 -6.37
CA TRP A 112 7.60 -0.46 -6.12
C TRP A 112 6.54 0.56 -6.52
N LEU A 113 6.96 1.80 -6.76
CA LEU A 113 6.08 2.90 -7.08
C LEU A 113 5.86 3.04 -8.58
N VAL A 114 4.67 3.47 -8.93
CA VAL A 114 4.31 3.89 -10.28
C VAL A 114 3.83 5.33 -10.23
N PRO A 115 4.29 6.21 -11.12
CA PRO A 115 3.72 7.54 -11.26
C PRO A 115 2.22 7.46 -11.49
N LEU A 116 1.44 8.32 -10.82
CA LEU A 116 -0.01 8.37 -11.04
C LEU A 116 -0.28 8.79 -12.50
N PRO A 117 -1.05 8.02 -13.27
CA PRO A 117 -1.39 8.38 -14.65
C PRO A 117 -2.11 9.72 -14.73
N GLU A 118 -1.82 10.49 -15.78
CA GLU A 118 -2.54 11.74 -16.05
C GLU A 118 -4.05 11.52 -16.16
N GLY A 119 -4.82 12.46 -15.64
CA GLY A 119 -6.28 12.41 -15.63
C GLY A 119 -6.90 11.60 -14.50
N LEU A 120 -6.09 10.88 -13.66
CA LEU A 120 -6.56 10.20 -12.47
C LEU A 120 -6.18 10.98 -11.21
N SER A 121 -7.08 11.00 -10.24
CA SER A 121 -6.78 11.38 -8.86
C SER A 121 -6.29 10.15 -8.06
N THR A 122 -5.58 10.39 -6.97
CA THR A 122 -5.17 9.35 -6.01
C THR A 122 -6.37 8.54 -5.50
N ARG A 123 -7.52 9.22 -5.29
CA ARG A 123 -8.78 8.57 -4.92
C ARG A 123 -9.28 7.62 -6.01
N GLN A 124 -9.25 8.03 -7.26
CA GLN A 124 -9.69 7.18 -8.39
C GLN A 124 -8.74 6.00 -8.59
N ALA A 125 -7.43 6.21 -8.45
CA ALA A 125 -6.45 5.12 -8.49
C ALA A 125 -6.75 4.06 -7.42
N MET A 126 -7.09 4.48 -6.21
CA MET A 126 -7.46 3.55 -5.14
C MET A 126 -8.89 3.01 -5.26
N ALA A 127 -9.79 3.67 -5.96
CA ALA A 127 -11.08 3.06 -6.34
C ALA A 127 -10.90 1.88 -7.33
N VAL A 128 -9.87 1.90 -8.16
CA VAL A 128 -9.41 0.75 -8.97
C VAL A 128 -8.68 -0.26 -8.08
N GLY A 129 -7.66 0.19 -7.36
CA GLY A 129 -6.88 -0.57 -6.40
C GLY A 129 -6.27 -1.86 -6.97
N THR A 130 -5.79 -2.70 -6.07
CA THR A 130 -5.21 -4.01 -6.44
C THR A 130 -6.26 -4.94 -7.06
N ALA A 131 -7.53 -4.84 -6.67
CA ALA A 131 -8.61 -5.67 -7.23
C ALA A 131 -8.86 -5.33 -8.71
N GLY A 132 -9.02 -4.05 -9.06
CA GLY A 132 -9.23 -3.63 -10.45
C GLY A 132 -8.00 -3.85 -11.33
N TYR A 133 -6.80 -3.62 -10.80
CA TYR A 133 -5.55 -3.95 -11.46
C TYR A 133 -5.46 -5.44 -11.81
N THR A 134 -5.76 -6.32 -10.85
CA THR A 134 -5.77 -7.77 -11.06
C THR A 134 -6.83 -8.20 -12.06
N ALA A 135 -8.04 -7.64 -11.98
CA ALA A 135 -9.11 -7.92 -12.93
C ALA A 135 -8.69 -7.55 -14.36
N MET A 136 -8.03 -6.39 -14.54
CA MET A 136 -7.56 -5.97 -15.86
C MET A 136 -6.47 -6.89 -16.41
N LEU A 137 -5.54 -7.37 -15.58
CA LEU A 137 -4.57 -8.38 -16.01
C LEU A 137 -5.23 -9.67 -16.49
N CYS A 138 -6.30 -10.12 -15.82
CA CYS A 138 -7.08 -11.29 -16.28
C CYS A 138 -7.75 -11.02 -17.63
N VAL A 139 -8.36 -9.86 -17.81
CA VAL A 139 -8.97 -9.47 -19.11
C VAL A 139 -7.93 -9.45 -20.22
N MET A 140 -6.78 -8.83 -20.00
CA MET A 140 -5.70 -8.79 -20.97
C MET A 140 -5.21 -10.17 -21.35
N ALA A 141 -5.02 -11.07 -20.36
CA ALA A 141 -4.61 -12.45 -20.61
C ALA A 141 -5.64 -13.23 -21.45
N LEU A 142 -6.94 -13.02 -21.23
CA LEU A 142 -8.01 -13.61 -22.03
C LEU A 142 -7.99 -13.09 -23.47
N GLN A 143 -7.83 -11.78 -23.64
CA GLN A 143 -7.72 -11.15 -24.97
C GLN A 143 -6.49 -11.66 -25.74
N ASP A 144 -5.35 -11.81 -25.10
CA ASP A 144 -4.12 -12.36 -25.69
C ASP A 144 -4.31 -13.83 -26.17
N HIS A 145 -5.25 -14.58 -25.53
CA HIS A 145 -5.66 -15.91 -25.98
C HIS A 145 -6.78 -15.90 -27.02
N GLY A 146 -7.16 -14.73 -27.54
CA GLY A 146 -8.14 -14.58 -28.60
C GLY A 146 -9.59 -14.59 -28.15
N ILE A 147 -9.86 -14.57 -26.85
CA ILE A 147 -11.23 -14.46 -26.29
C ILE A 147 -11.71 -13.01 -26.47
N LYS A 148 -12.94 -12.86 -26.94
CA LYS A 148 -13.57 -11.57 -27.19
C LYS A 148 -14.73 -11.34 -26.23
N PRO A 149 -15.18 -10.08 -26.04
CA PRO A 149 -16.27 -9.75 -25.13
C PRO A 149 -17.61 -10.44 -25.47
N GLU A 150 -17.79 -10.87 -26.71
CA GLU A 150 -19.00 -11.57 -27.21
C GLU A 150 -18.94 -13.10 -27.03
N ASP A 151 -17.82 -13.68 -26.63
CA ASP A 151 -17.65 -15.10 -26.36
C ASP A 151 -18.10 -15.46 -24.93
#